data_1b219e2724474e5ff9aa632b5238df16
#
_entry.id   1b219e2724474e5ff9aa632b5238df16
#
_cell.length_a   1.000
_cell.length_b   1.000
_cell.length_c   1.000
_cell.angle_alpha   90.00
_cell.angle_beta   90.00
_cell.angle_gamma   90.00
#
_symmetry.space_group_name_H-M   'P 1'
#
loop_
_entity.id
_entity.type
_entity.pdbx_description
1 polymer ?
#
loop_
_entity_poly.entity_id
_entity_poly.type
_entity_poly.pdbx_seq_one_letter_code
_entity_poly.pdbx_strand_id
1 'polypeptide(L)'
;DISAGVRVVSNNNGAFNHGTLNQMFQAGNYTFGTSNYFFNGGQGTVTGTYNFFNTSLSTLISGTKNKIEGTANGNIFGSVDSISNSGGGIHWGQYTFLTGTGAGNQAGNETVINNSGNGFHYGNINTLTGTGSGNKYGSYNFIDPAAGGTHIGVYSNVTKAGSFAGYFEGNVTVTGVFSNPSDIRFKKNIIASSTVLEKIKMIEVKDYDFNSIAFSGMNFPKERQTGFIAQEFEKVFPLLVFNQTFVLNKSGDITNNNPESGTYKAINYLGMVPVLTKAIQEQQAIIEQQQKKLELQDQKILVLERQIAEILKKMGTNQ
;
A
#
# COMPACT_ATOMS: atom_id res chain seq x y z
N ASP A 1 2.95 52.55 8.95
CA ASP A 1 4.40 52.80 8.97
C ASP A 1 5.11 51.63 8.30
N ILE A 2 5.90 51.89 7.26
CA ILE A 2 6.72 50.91 6.55
C ILE A 2 8.08 50.92 7.18
N SER A 3 8.46 49.84 7.88
CA SER A 3 9.82 49.67 8.42
C SER A 3 10.67 48.96 7.38
N ALA A 4 11.70 49.61 6.87
CA ALA A 4 12.67 49.00 5.97
C ALA A 4 13.77 48.32 6.80
N GLY A 5 14.06 47.02 6.49
CA GLY A 5 15.12 46.26 7.17
C GLY A 5 16.53 46.75 6.83
N VAL A 6 17.44 46.66 7.79
CA VAL A 6 18.86 47.03 7.64
C VAL A 6 19.64 45.84 7.11
N ARG A 7 20.42 46.02 6.04
CA ARG A 7 21.37 45.03 5.53
C ARG A 7 22.65 45.10 6.33
N VAL A 8 22.99 44.08 7.13
CA VAL A 8 24.29 43.97 7.79
C VAL A 8 25.14 42.96 7.02
N VAL A 9 26.30 43.35 6.57
CA VAL A 9 27.34 42.48 6.03
C VAL A 9 28.43 42.33 7.07
N SER A 10 28.64 41.15 7.61
CA SER A 10 29.71 40.83 8.55
C SER A 10 30.71 39.89 7.89
N ASN A 11 32.00 40.29 7.87
CA ASN A 11 33.14 39.50 7.39
C ASN A 11 33.95 38.87 8.53
N ASN A 12 33.37 38.56 9.67
CA ASN A 12 34.10 38.10 10.85
C ASN A 12 34.15 36.56 10.93
N ASN A 13 35.35 36.02 11.21
CA ASN A 13 35.65 34.62 11.52
C ASN A 13 35.30 34.22 12.96
N GLY A 14 34.38 34.87 13.62
CA GLY A 14 33.97 34.55 14.98
C GLY A 14 33.10 33.29 15.09
N ALA A 15 33.01 32.75 16.30
CA ALA A 15 32.21 31.52 16.59
C ALA A 15 30.71 31.69 16.36
N PHE A 16 30.18 32.91 16.25
CA PHE A 16 28.79 33.21 15.98
C PHE A 16 28.68 34.28 14.88
N ASN A 17 28.14 33.93 13.75
CA ASN A 17 27.81 34.87 12.71
C ASN A 17 26.29 34.94 12.56
N HIS A 18 25.70 36.12 12.80
CA HIS A 18 24.28 36.39 12.61
C HIS A 18 24.10 37.27 11.38
N GLY A 19 23.20 36.85 10.48
CA GLY A 19 22.67 37.72 9.46
C GLY A 19 21.75 38.79 10.07
N THR A 20 20.62 39.10 9.53
CA THR A 20 19.72 40.11 10.12
C THR A 20 18.82 39.49 11.17
N LEU A 21 18.84 40.00 12.41
CA LEU A 21 17.91 39.63 13.47
C LEU A 21 16.81 40.70 13.52
N ASN A 22 15.61 40.38 13.13
CA ASN A 22 14.45 41.24 13.30
C ASN A 22 13.67 40.79 14.55
N GLN A 23 13.72 41.53 15.64
CA GLN A 23 12.87 41.37 16.79
C GLN A 23 11.68 42.32 16.70
N MET A 24 10.46 41.82 16.50
CA MET A 24 9.26 42.61 16.53
C MET A 24 8.43 42.26 17.75
N PHE A 25 8.25 43.23 18.65
CA PHE A 25 7.48 43.10 19.89
C PHE A 25 5.97 43.36 19.69
N GLN A 26 5.59 44.05 18.61
CA GLN A 26 4.21 44.24 18.16
C GLN A 26 4.14 44.08 16.65
N ALA A 27 3.40 43.08 16.19
CA ALA A 27 3.19 42.84 14.76
C ALA A 27 2.01 43.66 14.25
N GLY A 28 2.19 44.42 13.18
CA GLY A 28 1.11 45.00 12.39
C GLY A 28 0.38 43.91 11.56
N ASN A 29 -0.59 44.32 10.75
CA ASN A 29 -1.42 43.40 9.94
C ASN A 29 -0.62 42.55 8.93
N TYR A 30 0.59 42.96 8.55
CA TYR A 30 1.49 42.24 7.64
C TYR A 30 2.95 42.37 8.09
N THR A 31 3.63 41.22 8.24
CA THR A 31 5.03 41.17 8.61
C THR A 31 5.80 40.23 7.68
N PHE A 32 6.91 40.68 7.09
CA PHE A 32 7.73 39.92 6.16
C PHE A 32 9.15 39.71 6.72
N GLY A 33 9.69 38.49 6.58
CA GLY A 33 11.07 38.17 6.91
C GLY A 33 12.04 38.46 5.76
N THR A 34 13.34 38.47 6.05
CA THR A 34 14.43 38.79 5.10
C THR A 34 15.19 37.55 4.62
N SER A 35 15.75 37.62 3.41
CA SER A 35 16.63 36.60 2.84
C SER A 35 18.07 36.81 3.30
N ASN A 36 18.74 35.76 3.77
CA ASN A 36 20.12 35.77 4.19
C ASN A 36 20.98 34.86 3.31
N TYR A 37 22.16 35.36 2.90
CA TYR A 37 23.16 34.58 2.18
C TYR A 37 24.37 34.38 3.05
N PHE A 38 24.80 33.13 3.26
CA PHE A 38 26.01 32.78 4.01
C PHE A 38 27.05 32.18 3.07
N PHE A 39 28.23 32.78 3.04
CA PHE A 39 29.39 32.27 2.32
C PHE A 39 30.50 31.91 3.31
N ASN A 40 31.11 30.73 3.22
CA ASN A 40 32.20 30.25 4.06
C ASN A 40 31.87 30.21 5.57
N GLY A 41 31.04 29.26 5.97
CA GLY A 41 30.73 29.00 7.38
C GLY A 41 31.94 28.42 8.14
N GLY A 42 32.22 28.97 9.31
CA GLY A 42 33.18 28.42 10.28
C GLY A 42 32.67 27.16 10.99
N GLN A 43 33.46 26.55 11.86
CA GLN A 43 33.03 25.44 12.72
C GLN A 43 32.04 25.97 13.78
N GLY A 44 30.75 25.73 13.61
CA GLY A 44 29.72 26.19 14.54
C GLY A 44 28.32 26.04 13.98
N THR A 45 27.30 26.51 14.71
CA THR A 45 25.90 26.50 14.25
C THR A 45 25.68 27.65 13.26
N VAL A 46 25.26 27.31 12.04
CA VAL A 46 24.89 28.28 11.02
C VAL A 46 23.37 28.22 10.80
N THR A 47 22.69 29.34 10.99
CA THR A 47 21.22 29.45 10.80
C THR A 47 20.92 30.49 9.74
N GLY A 48 20.23 30.09 8.67
CA GLY A 48 19.88 30.97 7.54
C GLY A 48 18.73 31.92 7.84
N THR A 49 17.56 31.41 8.17
CA THR A 49 16.37 32.19 8.53
C THR A 49 15.73 31.60 9.77
N TYR A 50 15.51 32.42 10.79
CA TYR A 50 14.82 32.03 11.99
C TYR A 50 13.60 32.93 12.19
N ASN A 51 12.41 32.35 12.16
CA ASN A 51 11.18 33.05 12.41
C ASN A 51 10.59 32.58 13.75
N PHE A 52 10.47 33.46 14.70
CA PHE A 52 9.87 33.20 16.00
C PHE A 52 8.57 33.97 16.14
N PHE A 53 7.46 33.24 16.28
CA PHE A 53 6.14 33.83 16.51
C PHE A 53 5.65 33.41 17.91
N ASN A 54 5.48 34.38 18.80
CA ASN A 54 4.83 34.19 20.08
C ASN A 54 3.59 35.08 20.09
N THR A 55 2.42 34.47 19.85
CA THR A 55 1.16 35.20 19.69
C THR A 55 -0.02 34.43 20.25
N SER A 56 -0.94 35.14 20.87
CA SER A 56 -2.25 34.64 21.31
C SER A 56 -3.40 34.99 20.37
N LEU A 57 -3.09 35.52 19.17
CA LEU A 57 -4.08 35.95 18.20
C LEU A 57 -4.72 34.74 17.48
N SER A 58 -6.02 34.80 17.22
CA SER A 58 -6.79 33.77 16.50
C SER A 58 -6.77 33.92 14.97
N THR A 59 -5.80 34.65 14.42
CA THR A 59 -5.64 34.92 12.99
C THR A 59 -4.67 33.95 12.33
N LEU A 60 -4.64 33.92 10.98
CA LEU A 60 -3.71 33.09 10.21
C LEU A 60 -2.25 33.52 10.46
N ILE A 61 -1.43 32.60 10.93
CA ILE A 61 0.01 32.78 11.10
C ILE A 61 0.71 31.88 10.07
N SER A 62 1.58 32.46 9.23
CA SER A 62 2.36 31.77 8.22
C SER A 62 3.84 32.11 8.36
N GLY A 63 4.72 31.11 8.52
CA GLY A 63 6.17 31.29 8.56
C GLY A 63 6.74 31.62 7.19
N THR A 64 6.42 30.84 6.16
CA THR A 64 6.81 31.07 4.77
C THR A 64 5.63 30.76 3.83
N LYS A 65 5.32 31.64 2.90
CA LYS A 65 4.31 31.43 1.89
C LYS A 65 4.88 31.73 0.51
N ASN A 66 4.93 30.71 -0.36
CA ASN A 66 5.29 30.85 -1.76
C ASN A 66 4.02 30.75 -2.62
N LYS A 67 3.77 31.76 -3.47
CA LYS A 67 2.67 31.76 -4.43
C LYS A 67 3.26 31.99 -5.82
N ILE A 68 3.05 31.03 -6.72
CA ILE A 68 3.52 31.07 -8.10
C ILE A 68 2.31 31.00 -9.01
N GLU A 69 2.09 32.02 -9.80
CA GLU A 69 0.97 32.13 -10.75
C GLU A 69 1.50 32.49 -12.15
N GLY A 70 0.81 32.05 -13.19
CA GLY A 70 1.16 32.40 -14.57
C GLY A 70 0.99 31.22 -15.53
N THR A 71 1.49 31.37 -16.75
CA THR A 71 1.37 30.42 -17.86
C THR A 71 2.73 29.87 -18.33
N ALA A 72 3.72 29.78 -17.43
CA ALA A 72 5.05 29.27 -17.79
C ALA A 72 5.03 27.81 -18.25
N ASN A 73 5.72 27.51 -19.35
CA ASN A 73 5.83 26.15 -19.90
C ASN A 73 7.04 25.37 -19.36
N GLY A 74 7.88 25.97 -18.53
CA GLY A 74 9.05 25.32 -17.92
C GLY A 74 8.76 24.68 -16.57
N ASN A 75 9.76 23.98 -16.03
CA ASN A 75 9.68 23.41 -14.69
C ASN A 75 9.60 24.53 -13.64
N ILE A 76 8.67 24.40 -12.70
CA ILE A 76 8.45 25.39 -11.64
C ILE A 76 8.61 24.68 -10.30
N PHE A 77 9.49 25.22 -9.42
CA PHE A 77 9.73 24.73 -8.09
C PHE A 77 9.34 25.77 -7.05
N GLY A 78 8.52 25.37 -6.08
CA GLY A 78 8.17 26.25 -4.94
C GLY A 78 9.29 26.31 -3.91
N SER A 79 10.00 25.21 -3.66
CA SER A 79 11.18 25.10 -2.81
C SER A 79 12.07 23.98 -3.33
N VAL A 80 13.39 24.15 -3.21
CA VAL A 80 14.37 23.12 -3.54
C VAL A 80 15.39 23.06 -2.39
N ASP A 81 15.48 21.90 -1.72
CA ASP A 81 16.47 21.63 -0.70
C ASP A 81 17.47 20.61 -1.27
N SER A 82 18.75 21.00 -1.29
CA SER A 82 19.84 20.14 -1.76
C SER A 82 20.92 20.05 -0.68
N ILE A 83 21.19 18.83 -0.24
CA ILE A 83 22.24 18.52 0.72
C ILE A 83 23.25 17.60 0.04
N SER A 84 24.47 18.11 -0.18
CA SER A 84 25.61 17.34 -0.71
C SER A 84 26.72 17.36 0.34
N ASN A 85 26.81 16.27 1.11
CA ASN A 85 27.77 16.17 2.20
C ASN A 85 28.31 14.75 2.32
N SER A 86 29.61 14.61 2.56
CA SER A 86 30.29 13.32 2.78
C SER A 86 30.51 12.98 4.25
N GLY A 87 30.07 13.82 5.19
CA GLY A 87 30.19 13.61 6.63
C GLY A 87 29.27 12.51 7.15
N GLY A 88 29.64 11.84 8.25
CA GLY A 88 28.88 10.73 8.86
C GLY A 88 27.70 11.15 9.74
N GLY A 89 27.33 12.42 9.77
CA GLY A 89 26.20 12.93 10.55
C GLY A 89 24.84 12.68 9.90
N ILE A 90 23.75 12.97 10.64
CA ILE A 90 22.39 12.91 10.14
C ILE A 90 22.10 14.14 9.26
N HIS A 91 21.56 13.92 8.08
CA HIS A 91 21.17 14.98 7.14
C HIS A 91 19.65 14.98 6.96
N TRP A 92 19.00 16.11 7.26
CA TRP A 92 17.56 16.30 7.10
C TRP A 92 17.28 17.35 6.02
N GLY A 93 16.56 16.98 4.96
CA GLY A 93 16.06 17.95 3.98
C GLY A 93 14.91 18.79 4.54
N GLN A 94 13.95 18.16 5.19
CA GLN A 94 12.87 18.81 5.92
C GLN A 94 12.67 18.11 7.27
N TYR A 95 12.50 18.91 8.31
CA TYR A 95 12.17 18.44 9.65
C TYR A 95 10.99 19.25 10.20
N THR A 96 9.89 18.56 10.50
CA THR A 96 8.69 19.17 11.09
C THR A 96 8.47 18.64 12.48
N PHE A 97 8.40 19.54 13.46
CA PHE A 97 8.16 19.21 14.85
C PHE A 97 6.94 19.97 15.36
N LEU A 98 5.87 19.25 15.67
CA LEU A 98 4.61 19.78 16.17
C LEU A 98 4.39 19.31 17.60
N THR A 99 4.25 20.24 18.53
CA THR A 99 3.98 19.96 19.94
C THR A 99 2.89 20.85 20.47
N GLY A 100 2.30 20.46 21.59
CA GLY A 100 1.26 21.25 22.26
C GLY A 100 0.12 20.37 22.76
N THR A 101 -0.82 20.99 23.47
CA THR A 101 -1.99 20.34 24.06
C THR A 101 -3.29 20.76 23.40
N GLY A 102 -3.24 21.42 22.25
CA GLY A 102 -4.40 21.89 21.51
C GLY A 102 -5.24 20.71 20.96
N ALA A 103 -6.57 20.81 21.03
CA ALA A 103 -7.50 19.78 20.56
C ALA A 103 -7.75 19.80 19.04
N GLY A 104 -7.15 20.72 18.29
CA GLY A 104 -7.31 20.82 16.83
C GLY A 104 -6.50 19.77 16.07
N ASN A 105 -6.90 19.49 14.83
CA ASN A 105 -6.15 18.61 13.93
C ASN A 105 -4.77 19.21 13.63
N GLN A 106 -3.76 18.36 13.61
CA GLN A 106 -2.38 18.73 13.29
C GLN A 106 -1.89 17.92 12.10
N ALA A 107 -1.34 18.58 11.09
CA ALA A 107 -0.75 17.95 9.91
C ALA A 107 0.70 18.43 9.73
N GLY A 108 1.65 17.51 9.63
CA GLY A 108 3.05 17.82 9.34
C GLY A 108 3.27 18.21 7.89
N ASN A 109 2.58 17.56 6.98
CA ASN A 109 2.57 17.85 5.55
C ASN A 109 1.18 17.62 4.97
N GLU A 110 0.70 18.53 4.15
CA GLU A 110 -0.54 18.39 3.38
C GLU A 110 -0.24 18.71 1.92
N THR A 111 -0.58 17.79 1.01
CA THR A 111 -0.45 17.98 -0.42
C THR A 111 -1.82 17.90 -1.08
N VAL A 112 -2.25 18.98 -1.71
CA VAL A 112 -3.49 19.05 -2.49
C VAL A 112 -3.13 19.31 -3.95
N ILE A 113 -3.49 18.36 -4.82
CA ILE A 113 -3.32 18.47 -6.27
C ILE A 113 -4.71 18.52 -6.90
N ASN A 114 -5.09 19.69 -7.37
CA ASN A 114 -6.33 19.92 -8.11
C ASN A 114 -5.98 20.40 -9.51
N ASN A 115 -5.78 19.46 -10.42
CA ASN A 115 -5.37 19.71 -11.79
C ASN A 115 -6.18 18.82 -12.75
N SER A 116 -6.73 19.40 -13.82
CA SER A 116 -7.52 18.71 -14.85
C SER A 116 -6.69 18.23 -16.06
N GLY A 117 -5.38 18.45 -16.06
CA GLY A 117 -4.48 18.00 -17.12
C GLY A 117 -4.35 16.46 -17.16
N ASN A 118 -4.02 15.92 -18.34
CA ASN A 118 -3.91 14.47 -18.58
C ASN A 118 -2.59 13.84 -18.11
N GLY A 119 -1.67 14.60 -17.54
CA GLY A 119 -0.41 14.11 -17.00
C GLY A 119 -0.58 13.32 -15.69
N PHE A 120 0.48 12.59 -15.28
CA PHE A 120 0.51 11.94 -13.99
C PHE A 120 0.62 12.95 -12.85
N HIS A 121 -0.14 12.75 -11.79
CA HIS A 121 -0.12 13.58 -10.60
C HIS A 121 0.39 12.77 -9.41
N TYR A 122 1.50 13.18 -8.81
CA TYR A 122 2.13 12.49 -7.70
C TYR A 122 2.06 13.37 -6.44
N GLY A 123 1.44 12.87 -5.39
CA GLY A 123 1.41 13.56 -4.09
C GLY A 123 2.76 13.53 -3.39
N ASN A 124 3.45 12.39 -3.50
CA ASN A 124 4.80 12.19 -2.95
C ASN A 124 5.58 11.22 -3.83
N ILE A 125 6.87 11.48 -4.05
CA ILE A 125 7.80 10.61 -4.75
C ILE A 125 9.06 10.48 -3.92
N ASN A 126 9.44 9.24 -3.59
CA ASN A 126 10.67 8.91 -2.91
C ASN A 126 11.54 8.03 -3.82
N THR A 127 12.67 8.55 -4.25
CA THR A 127 13.66 7.80 -5.03
C THR A 127 14.93 7.64 -4.20
N LEU A 128 15.22 6.41 -3.78
CA LEU A 128 16.38 6.08 -2.99
C LEU A 128 17.38 5.30 -3.85
N THR A 129 18.50 5.93 -4.16
CA THR A 129 19.58 5.34 -4.93
C THR A 129 20.83 5.22 -4.05
N GLY A 130 21.84 4.54 -4.55
CA GLY A 130 23.11 4.40 -3.85
C GLY A 130 23.45 2.95 -3.50
N THR A 131 24.73 2.65 -3.47
CA THR A 131 25.30 1.30 -3.35
C THR A 131 25.63 0.90 -1.90
N GLY A 132 25.41 1.76 -0.93
CA GLY A 132 25.65 1.48 0.49
C GLY A 132 24.81 0.31 1.01
N SER A 133 25.36 -0.51 1.91
CA SER A 133 24.76 -1.74 2.45
C SER A 133 23.64 -1.52 3.48
N GLY A 134 23.44 -0.29 3.96
CA GLY A 134 22.37 0.02 4.93
C GLY A 134 20.98 -0.13 4.34
N ASN A 135 20.00 -0.48 5.20
CA ASN A 135 18.60 -0.57 4.80
C ASN A 135 18.06 0.75 4.25
N LYS A 136 17.22 0.67 3.25
CA LYS A 136 16.58 1.82 2.61
C LYS A 136 15.07 1.74 2.82
N TYR A 137 14.50 2.76 3.45
CA TYR A 137 13.06 2.85 3.72
C TYR A 137 12.47 3.97 2.87
N GLY A 138 11.60 3.64 1.93
CA GLY A 138 10.85 4.64 1.14
C GLY A 138 9.84 5.40 1.99
N SER A 139 9.22 4.73 2.95
CA SER A 139 8.39 5.32 4.01
C SER A 139 8.61 4.55 5.31
N TYR A 140 8.77 5.27 6.41
CA TYR A 140 8.87 4.70 7.74
C TYR A 140 7.88 5.43 8.67
N ASN A 141 6.86 4.71 9.13
CA ASN A 141 5.82 5.25 9.99
C ASN A 141 5.90 4.56 11.36
N PHE A 142 6.15 5.32 12.39
CA PHE A 142 6.15 4.86 13.79
C PHE A 142 5.13 5.66 14.58
N ILE A 143 4.24 4.99 15.27
CA ILE A 143 3.30 5.56 16.23
C ILE A 143 3.59 4.92 17.57
N ASP A 144 3.93 5.76 18.56
CA ASP A 144 4.28 5.29 19.90
C ASP A 144 3.10 4.49 20.50
N PRO A 145 3.33 3.28 21.04
CA PRO A 145 2.27 2.48 21.68
C PRO A 145 1.55 3.18 22.83
N ALA A 146 2.21 4.15 23.49
CA ALA A 146 1.62 4.93 24.57
C ALA A 146 0.69 6.06 24.07
N ALA A 147 0.68 6.36 22.76
CA ALA A 147 -0.25 7.35 22.21
C ALA A 147 -1.69 6.86 22.33
N GLY A 148 -2.62 7.75 22.67
CA GLY A 148 -4.03 7.41 22.82
C GLY A 148 -4.76 7.19 21.49
N GLY A 149 -5.93 6.55 21.54
CA GLY A 149 -6.80 6.36 20.39
C GLY A 149 -6.43 5.16 19.51
N THR A 150 -7.06 5.08 18.32
CA THR A 150 -6.75 4.04 17.33
C THR A 150 -5.61 4.49 16.44
N HIS A 151 -4.57 3.65 16.29
CA HIS A 151 -3.40 3.95 15.49
C HIS A 151 -3.54 3.35 14.08
N ILE A 152 -3.36 4.18 13.06
CA ILE A 152 -3.40 3.77 11.65
C ILE A 152 -2.12 4.28 10.99
N GLY A 153 -1.20 3.38 10.65
CA GLY A 153 0.08 3.73 10.03
C GLY A 153 -0.07 4.25 8.60
N VAL A 154 -0.96 3.65 7.82
CA VAL A 154 -1.31 4.08 6.45
C VAL A 154 -2.82 3.97 6.27
N TYR A 155 -3.45 5.07 5.90
CA TYR A 155 -4.85 5.10 5.48
C TYR A 155 -4.92 5.54 4.03
N SER A 156 -5.46 4.69 3.17
CA SER A 156 -5.66 4.98 1.75
C SER A 156 -7.10 4.71 1.36
N ASN A 157 -7.78 5.72 0.82
CA ASN A 157 -9.16 5.61 0.37
C ASN A 157 -9.25 5.98 -1.11
N VAL A 158 -9.61 5.00 -1.93
CA VAL A 158 -9.81 5.15 -3.37
C VAL A 158 -11.20 4.62 -3.73
N THR A 159 -12.10 5.52 -4.10
CA THR A 159 -13.52 5.19 -4.33
C THR A 159 -13.87 4.88 -5.79
N LYS A 160 -12.97 5.20 -6.74
CA LYS A 160 -13.20 4.92 -8.17
C LYS A 160 -13.12 3.41 -8.43
N ALA A 161 -14.17 2.85 -9.01
CA ALA A 161 -14.20 1.44 -9.41
C ALA A 161 -13.03 1.06 -10.33
N GLY A 162 -12.42 -0.10 -10.13
CA GLY A 162 -11.26 -0.58 -10.89
C GLY A 162 -9.93 0.08 -10.54
N SER A 163 -9.89 0.91 -9.49
CA SER A 163 -8.67 1.55 -8.99
C SER A 163 -8.15 0.86 -7.72
N PHE A 164 -6.89 1.11 -7.38
CA PHE A 164 -6.19 0.47 -6.27
C PHE A 164 -5.93 1.47 -5.14
N ALA A 165 -6.22 1.08 -3.91
CA ALA A 165 -5.78 1.81 -2.71
C ALA A 165 -4.30 1.54 -2.38
N GLY A 166 -3.74 0.45 -2.88
CA GLY A 166 -2.32 0.10 -2.84
C GLY A 166 -1.97 -0.78 -4.03
N TYR A 167 -0.83 -0.51 -4.64
CA TYR A 167 -0.25 -1.34 -5.70
C TYR A 167 1.20 -1.63 -5.31
N PHE A 168 1.56 -2.90 -5.19
CA PHE A 168 2.85 -3.35 -4.69
C PHE A 168 3.52 -4.25 -5.73
N GLU A 169 4.69 -3.84 -6.21
CA GLU A 169 5.55 -4.66 -7.07
C GLU A 169 6.63 -5.31 -6.22
N GLY A 170 6.44 -6.56 -5.87
CA GLY A 170 7.32 -7.34 -5.01
C GLY A 170 6.58 -8.01 -3.86
N ASN A 171 7.34 -8.60 -2.94
CA ASN A 171 6.79 -9.35 -1.83
C ASN A 171 6.18 -8.43 -0.77
N VAL A 172 5.03 -8.81 -0.23
CA VAL A 172 4.39 -8.15 0.91
C VAL A 172 4.40 -9.09 2.10
N THR A 173 4.99 -8.65 3.21
CA THR A 173 4.99 -9.39 4.48
C THR A 173 4.04 -8.72 5.46
N VAL A 174 3.10 -9.50 6.00
CA VAL A 174 2.17 -9.07 7.05
C VAL A 174 2.43 -9.94 8.27
N THR A 175 2.88 -9.36 9.39
CA THR A 175 3.14 -10.09 10.64
C THR A 175 1.89 -10.26 11.51
N GLY A 176 0.84 -9.52 11.24
CA GLY A 176 -0.46 -9.61 11.90
C GLY A 176 -1.50 -10.32 11.03
N VAL A 177 -2.77 -10.01 11.24
CA VAL A 177 -3.88 -10.59 10.50
C VAL A 177 -4.19 -9.77 9.25
N PHE A 178 -4.28 -10.42 8.10
CA PHE A 178 -4.85 -9.85 6.90
C PHE A 178 -6.36 -10.15 6.88
N SER A 179 -7.20 -9.15 7.16
CA SER A 179 -8.65 -9.32 7.32
C SER A 179 -9.45 -8.64 6.22
N ASN A 180 -10.47 -9.34 5.72
CA ASN A 180 -11.48 -8.77 4.83
C ASN A 180 -12.81 -8.61 5.58
N PRO A 181 -13.48 -7.43 5.55
CA PRO A 181 -14.77 -7.23 6.17
C PRO A 181 -15.81 -8.23 5.64
N SER A 182 -16.53 -8.92 6.56
CA SER A 182 -17.54 -9.93 6.21
C SER A 182 -18.80 -9.84 7.05
N ASP A 183 -19.03 -8.70 7.72
CA ASP A 183 -20.21 -8.45 8.53
C ASP A 183 -21.49 -8.52 7.68
N ILE A 184 -22.56 -9.09 8.25
CA ILE A 184 -23.86 -9.25 7.57
C ILE A 184 -24.45 -7.89 7.14
N ARG A 185 -24.15 -6.83 7.87
CA ARG A 185 -24.62 -5.45 7.57
C ARG A 185 -24.10 -4.90 6.26
N PHE A 186 -22.98 -5.46 5.76
CA PHE A 186 -22.36 -5.07 4.48
C PHE A 186 -22.89 -5.88 3.30
N LYS A 187 -23.78 -6.85 3.54
CA LYS A 187 -24.25 -7.81 2.54
C LYS A 187 -25.77 -7.67 2.33
N LYS A 188 -26.19 -7.92 1.11
CA LYS A 188 -27.61 -7.96 0.74
C LYS A 188 -27.87 -9.14 -0.19
N ASN A 189 -29.15 -9.55 -0.33
CA ASN A 189 -29.57 -10.64 -1.21
C ASN A 189 -28.80 -11.96 -0.93
N ILE A 190 -28.68 -12.30 0.35
CA ILE A 190 -27.92 -13.47 0.81
C ILE A 190 -28.72 -14.72 0.45
N ILE A 191 -28.15 -15.58 -0.39
CA ILE A 191 -28.71 -16.88 -0.79
C ILE A 191 -27.66 -17.97 -0.59
N ALA A 192 -28.11 -19.21 -0.45
CA ALA A 192 -27.22 -20.36 -0.39
C ALA A 192 -26.44 -20.51 -1.71
N SER A 193 -25.15 -20.86 -1.61
CA SER A 193 -24.35 -21.11 -2.80
C SER A 193 -24.84 -22.36 -3.55
N SER A 194 -24.88 -22.27 -4.87
CA SER A 194 -25.13 -23.43 -5.75
C SER A 194 -23.99 -24.46 -5.64
N THR A 195 -24.21 -25.64 -6.20
CA THR A 195 -23.20 -26.71 -6.26
C THR A 195 -21.96 -26.27 -7.04
N VAL A 196 -20.80 -26.66 -6.54
CA VAL A 196 -19.51 -26.24 -7.07
C VAL A 196 -18.53 -27.37 -7.37
N LEU A 197 -18.77 -28.59 -6.84
CA LEU A 197 -17.84 -29.71 -6.97
C LEU A 197 -17.52 -30.05 -8.44
N GLU A 198 -18.52 -30.06 -9.31
CA GLU A 198 -18.32 -30.33 -10.74
C GLU A 198 -17.52 -29.21 -11.41
N LYS A 199 -17.69 -27.95 -10.98
CA LYS A 199 -16.90 -26.83 -11.47
C LYS A 199 -15.43 -26.95 -11.05
N ILE A 200 -15.17 -27.37 -9.81
CA ILE A 200 -13.81 -27.59 -9.30
C ILE A 200 -13.08 -28.65 -10.14
N LYS A 201 -13.75 -29.70 -10.58
CA LYS A 201 -13.16 -30.74 -11.45
C LYS A 201 -12.76 -30.22 -12.83
N MET A 202 -13.31 -29.10 -13.28
CA MET A 202 -13.02 -28.54 -14.61
C MET A 202 -11.79 -27.62 -14.62
N ILE A 203 -11.27 -27.22 -13.45
CA ILE A 203 -10.08 -26.39 -13.37
C ILE A 203 -8.83 -27.25 -13.22
N GLU A 204 -7.77 -26.86 -13.92
CA GLU A 204 -6.48 -27.52 -13.83
C GLU A 204 -5.51 -26.72 -12.98
N VAL A 205 -4.85 -27.39 -12.05
CA VAL A 205 -3.69 -26.84 -11.33
C VAL A 205 -2.46 -27.08 -12.19
N LYS A 206 -1.66 -26.03 -12.41
CA LYS A 206 -0.48 -26.07 -13.29
C LYS A 206 0.75 -25.58 -12.56
N ASP A 207 1.88 -26.18 -12.91
CA ASP A 207 3.20 -25.68 -12.55
C ASP A 207 3.74 -24.85 -13.70
N TYR A 208 4.28 -23.68 -13.39
CA TYR A 208 4.77 -22.72 -14.37
C TYR A 208 5.95 -21.90 -13.84
N ASP A 209 6.69 -21.31 -14.75
CA ASP A 209 7.69 -20.29 -14.48
C ASP A 209 7.19 -18.96 -15.04
N PHE A 210 7.42 -17.87 -14.29
CA PHE A 210 7.11 -16.55 -14.81
C PHE A 210 8.07 -16.14 -15.93
N ASN A 211 7.56 -15.51 -16.98
CA ASN A 211 8.38 -14.94 -18.05
C ASN A 211 9.00 -13.61 -17.60
N SER A 212 9.95 -13.70 -16.67
CA SER A 212 10.65 -12.55 -16.10
C SER A 212 11.55 -11.82 -17.10
N ILE A 213 11.90 -12.45 -18.23
CA ILE A 213 12.69 -11.81 -19.30
C ILE A 213 11.79 -10.80 -20.05
N ALA A 214 10.61 -11.24 -20.48
CA ALA A 214 9.66 -10.36 -21.20
C ALA A 214 9.05 -9.28 -20.30
N PHE A 215 8.92 -9.55 -19.00
CA PHE A 215 8.31 -8.67 -18.01
C PHE A 215 9.28 -8.29 -16.88
N SER A 216 10.48 -7.86 -17.25
CA SER A 216 11.58 -7.60 -16.31
C SER A 216 11.28 -6.51 -15.26
N GLY A 217 10.29 -5.63 -15.51
CA GLY A 217 9.86 -4.62 -14.56
C GLY A 217 8.88 -5.13 -13.47
N MET A 218 8.38 -6.37 -13.56
CA MET A 218 7.33 -6.85 -12.66
C MET A 218 7.85 -7.68 -11.47
N ASN A 219 9.13 -7.72 -11.21
CA ASN A 219 9.75 -8.40 -10.06
C ASN A 219 9.12 -9.76 -9.67
N PHE A 220 8.82 -10.60 -10.68
CA PHE A 220 8.23 -11.92 -10.46
C PHE A 220 9.18 -12.87 -9.72
N PRO A 221 8.65 -13.87 -8.96
CA PRO A 221 9.43 -14.96 -8.41
C PRO A 221 10.24 -15.68 -9.50
N LYS A 222 11.47 -16.05 -9.16
CA LYS A 222 12.35 -16.82 -10.08
C LYS A 222 12.09 -18.31 -10.01
N GLU A 223 11.60 -18.78 -8.88
CA GLU A 223 11.31 -20.17 -8.60
C GLU A 223 10.01 -20.58 -9.31
N ARG A 224 9.94 -21.86 -9.68
CA ARG A 224 8.75 -22.49 -10.25
C ARG A 224 7.55 -22.33 -9.32
N GLN A 225 6.41 -21.98 -9.87
CA GLN A 225 5.17 -21.72 -9.16
C GLN A 225 4.12 -22.78 -9.48
N THR A 226 3.19 -23.00 -8.56
CA THR A 226 1.98 -23.82 -8.77
C THR A 226 0.75 -22.93 -8.64
N GLY A 227 -0.18 -23.02 -9.59
CA GLY A 227 -1.36 -22.18 -9.58
C GLY A 227 -2.28 -22.41 -10.76
N PHE A 228 -3.07 -21.41 -11.12
CA PHE A 228 -4.03 -21.46 -12.19
C PHE A 228 -3.66 -20.49 -13.31
N ILE A 229 -4.07 -20.82 -14.54
CA ILE A 229 -4.03 -19.90 -15.68
C ILE A 229 -5.33 -19.08 -15.67
N ALA A 230 -5.22 -17.77 -15.51
CA ALA A 230 -6.38 -16.90 -15.32
C ALA A 230 -7.43 -16.99 -16.44
N GLN A 231 -6.98 -17.14 -17.69
CA GLN A 231 -7.85 -17.27 -18.86
C GLN A 231 -8.65 -18.59 -18.89
N GLU A 232 -8.08 -19.66 -18.36
CA GLU A 232 -8.76 -20.96 -18.23
C GLU A 232 -9.72 -20.95 -17.05
N PHE A 233 -9.24 -20.41 -15.92
CA PHE A 233 -9.98 -20.29 -14.67
C PHE A 233 -11.23 -19.40 -14.81
N GLU A 234 -11.15 -18.31 -15.59
CA GLU A 234 -12.26 -17.40 -15.87
C GLU A 234 -13.47 -18.09 -16.51
N LYS A 235 -13.23 -19.11 -17.35
CA LYS A 235 -14.33 -19.87 -18.00
C LYS A 235 -15.22 -20.58 -16.99
N VAL A 236 -14.68 -20.92 -15.82
CA VAL A 236 -15.37 -21.67 -14.75
C VAL A 236 -15.83 -20.73 -13.62
N PHE A 237 -14.97 -19.78 -13.21
CA PHE A 237 -15.21 -18.85 -12.12
C PHE A 237 -14.95 -17.38 -12.54
N PRO A 238 -15.79 -16.82 -13.44
CA PRO A 238 -15.55 -15.47 -13.97
C PRO A 238 -15.57 -14.38 -12.90
N LEU A 239 -16.33 -14.55 -11.81
CA LEU A 239 -16.40 -13.57 -10.71
C LEU A 239 -15.14 -13.52 -9.83
N LEU A 240 -14.22 -14.45 -10.01
CA LEU A 240 -12.95 -14.50 -9.28
C LEU A 240 -11.76 -14.05 -10.14
N VAL A 241 -12.01 -13.60 -11.37
CA VAL A 241 -10.97 -13.09 -12.27
C VAL A 241 -11.22 -11.61 -12.54
N PHE A 242 -10.16 -10.81 -12.44
CA PHE A 242 -10.21 -9.37 -12.65
C PHE A 242 -9.22 -8.96 -13.72
N ASN A 243 -9.63 -8.01 -14.58
CA ASN A 243 -8.69 -7.31 -15.46
C ASN A 243 -8.02 -6.22 -14.64
N GLN A 244 -6.69 -6.24 -14.65
CA GLN A 244 -5.87 -5.23 -13.99
C GLN A 244 -4.99 -4.53 -15.02
N THR A 245 -4.59 -3.31 -14.72
CA THR A 245 -3.67 -2.54 -15.56
C THR A 245 -2.34 -2.45 -14.83
N PHE A 246 -1.24 -2.67 -15.53
CA PHE A 246 0.09 -2.33 -15.06
C PHE A 246 0.61 -1.09 -15.78
N VAL A 247 1.45 -0.35 -15.09
CA VAL A 247 2.19 0.79 -15.63
C VAL A 247 3.65 0.59 -15.23
N LEU A 248 4.50 0.23 -16.19
CA LEU A 248 5.91 0.01 -15.94
C LEU A 248 6.69 1.30 -16.21
N ASN A 249 7.18 1.91 -15.16
CA ASN A 249 8.19 2.96 -15.26
C ASN A 249 9.58 2.35 -15.06
N LYS A 250 10.14 1.79 -16.13
CA LYS A 250 11.39 0.99 -16.10
C LYS A 250 12.62 1.74 -15.57
N SER A 251 12.59 3.06 -15.58
CA SER A 251 13.75 3.88 -15.23
C SER A 251 13.65 4.56 -13.86
N GLY A 252 12.49 4.46 -13.17
CA GLY A 252 12.21 5.36 -12.04
C GLY A 252 12.15 6.84 -12.46
N ASP A 253 12.21 7.12 -13.75
CA ASP A 253 12.15 8.45 -14.31
C ASP A 253 10.70 8.94 -14.37
N ILE A 254 10.36 9.77 -13.42
CA ILE A 254 9.04 10.42 -13.32
C ILE A 254 8.74 11.40 -14.45
N THR A 255 9.77 11.76 -15.24
CA THR A 255 9.60 12.65 -16.41
C THR A 255 9.15 11.90 -17.65
N ASN A 256 9.18 10.57 -17.64
CA ASN A 256 8.68 9.74 -18.73
C ASN A 256 7.14 9.76 -18.76
N ASN A 257 6.58 10.65 -19.57
CA ASN A 257 5.13 10.79 -19.76
C ASN A 257 4.50 9.65 -20.60
N ASN A 258 5.28 8.66 -21.04
CA ASN A 258 4.79 7.52 -21.82
C ASN A 258 5.33 6.18 -21.28
N PRO A 259 5.00 5.77 -20.05
CA PRO A 259 5.39 4.49 -19.51
C PRO A 259 4.71 3.36 -20.29
N GLU A 260 5.37 2.20 -20.35
CA GLU A 260 4.77 1.00 -20.88
C GLU A 260 3.56 0.62 -19.99
N SER A 261 2.41 0.49 -20.58
CA SER A 261 1.19 0.07 -19.88
C SER A 261 0.50 -1.06 -20.62
N GLY A 262 -0.17 -1.91 -19.89
CA GLY A 262 -0.92 -3.01 -20.46
C GLY A 262 -1.95 -3.53 -19.47
N THR A 263 -2.78 -4.46 -19.94
CA THR A 263 -3.76 -5.12 -19.10
C THR A 263 -3.40 -6.60 -18.94
N TYR A 264 -3.67 -7.15 -17.76
CA TYR A 264 -3.52 -8.58 -17.48
C TYR A 264 -4.69 -9.08 -16.62
N LYS A 265 -4.86 -10.40 -16.59
CA LYS A 265 -5.87 -11.04 -15.73
C LYS A 265 -5.23 -11.50 -14.43
N ALA A 266 -5.90 -11.23 -13.31
CA ALA A 266 -5.51 -11.66 -11.98
C ALA A 266 -6.64 -12.47 -11.33
N ILE A 267 -6.27 -13.44 -10.50
CA ILE A 267 -7.21 -14.31 -9.80
C ILE A 267 -7.29 -13.88 -8.32
N ASN A 268 -8.51 -13.77 -7.81
CA ASN A 268 -8.77 -13.65 -6.38
C ASN A 268 -8.65 -15.02 -5.71
N TYR A 269 -7.44 -15.42 -5.33
CA TYR A 269 -7.20 -16.69 -4.63
C TYR A 269 -7.91 -16.78 -3.28
N LEU A 270 -8.04 -15.67 -2.54
CA LEU A 270 -8.78 -15.65 -1.27
C LEU A 270 -10.28 -15.92 -1.48
N GLY A 271 -10.84 -15.48 -2.60
CA GLY A 271 -12.21 -15.77 -2.98
C GLY A 271 -12.48 -17.26 -3.26
N MET A 272 -11.43 -18.08 -3.47
CA MET A 272 -11.56 -19.53 -3.62
C MET A 272 -11.84 -20.24 -2.29
N VAL A 273 -11.49 -19.69 -1.16
CA VAL A 273 -11.67 -20.34 0.16
C VAL A 273 -13.13 -20.77 0.38
N PRO A 274 -14.16 -19.90 0.24
CA PRO A 274 -15.56 -20.33 0.40
C PRO A 274 -16.02 -21.33 -0.69
N VAL A 275 -15.48 -21.23 -1.90
CA VAL A 275 -15.78 -22.20 -2.98
C VAL A 275 -15.25 -23.59 -2.64
N LEU A 276 -14.00 -23.68 -2.18
CA LEU A 276 -13.38 -24.93 -1.71
C LEU A 276 -14.11 -25.50 -0.50
N THR A 277 -14.52 -24.66 0.45
CA THR A 277 -15.33 -25.09 1.59
C THR A 277 -16.63 -25.72 1.14
N LYS A 278 -17.32 -25.11 0.16
CA LYS A 278 -18.56 -25.68 -0.39
C LYS A 278 -18.31 -27.00 -1.12
N ALA A 279 -17.24 -27.13 -1.90
CA ALA A 279 -16.86 -28.37 -2.58
C ALA A 279 -16.59 -29.52 -1.57
N ILE A 280 -15.90 -29.24 -0.47
CA ILE A 280 -15.64 -30.20 0.61
C ILE A 280 -16.96 -30.66 1.26
N GLN A 281 -17.89 -29.73 1.53
CA GLN A 281 -19.22 -30.08 2.08
C GLN A 281 -20.00 -31.00 1.13
N GLU A 282 -19.96 -30.76 -0.17
CA GLU A 282 -20.61 -31.60 -1.18
C GLU A 282 -19.93 -32.98 -1.27
N GLN A 283 -18.61 -33.02 -1.24
CA GLN A 283 -17.83 -34.27 -1.20
C GLN A 283 -18.14 -35.09 0.04
N GLN A 284 -18.24 -34.46 1.20
CA GLN A 284 -18.59 -35.13 2.45
C GLN A 284 -19.99 -35.76 2.39
N ALA A 285 -20.96 -35.05 1.84
CA ALA A 285 -22.31 -35.61 1.66
C ALA A 285 -22.33 -36.85 0.74
N ILE A 286 -21.50 -36.85 -0.32
CA ILE A 286 -21.34 -38.02 -1.21
C ILE A 286 -20.70 -39.18 -0.45
N ILE A 287 -19.66 -38.94 0.35
CA ILE A 287 -18.99 -39.98 1.18
C ILE A 287 -20.00 -40.62 2.15
N GLU A 288 -20.80 -39.82 2.84
CA GLU A 288 -21.83 -40.31 3.78
C GLU A 288 -22.89 -41.16 3.07
N GLN A 289 -23.30 -40.77 1.86
CA GLN A 289 -24.21 -41.57 1.05
C GLN A 289 -23.57 -42.88 0.61
N GLN A 290 -22.30 -42.87 0.21
CA GLN A 290 -21.58 -44.11 -0.15
C GLN A 290 -21.43 -45.03 1.04
N GLN A 291 -21.12 -44.51 2.22
CA GLN A 291 -21.00 -45.26 3.46
C GLN A 291 -22.31 -46.01 3.80
N LYS A 292 -23.45 -45.31 3.76
CA LYS A 292 -24.78 -45.91 3.97
C LYS A 292 -25.08 -47.01 2.93
N LYS A 293 -24.66 -46.81 1.69
CA LYS A 293 -24.84 -47.82 0.63
C LYS A 293 -24.01 -49.07 0.89
N LEU A 294 -22.76 -48.87 1.35
CA LEU A 294 -21.90 -50.01 1.73
C LEU A 294 -22.48 -50.81 2.92
N GLU A 295 -22.96 -50.12 3.95
CA GLU A 295 -23.60 -50.76 5.11
C GLU A 295 -24.83 -51.62 4.68
N LEU A 296 -25.65 -51.10 3.76
CA LEU A 296 -26.78 -51.85 3.20
C LEU A 296 -26.33 -53.06 2.36
N GLN A 297 -25.23 -52.94 1.63
CA GLN A 297 -24.66 -54.02 0.85
C GLN A 297 -24.13 -55.14 1.77
N ASP A 298 -23.41 -54.76 2.84
CA ASP A 298 -22.90 -55.72 3.84
C ASP A 298 -24.03 -56.48 4.53
N GLN A 299 -25.11 -55.78 4.91
CA GLN A 299 -26.31 -56.45 5.47
C GLN A 299 -26.91 -57.46 4.47
N LYS A 300 -26.99 -57.11 3.19
CA LYS A 300 -27.49 -58.05 2.16
C LYS A 300 -26.56 -59.24 1.98
N ILE A 301 -25.26 -59.04 2.00
CA ILE A 301 -24.26 -60.13 1.93
C ILE A 301 -24.45 -61.09 3.09
N LEU A 302 -24.56 -60.58 4.34
CA LEU A 302 -24.79 -61.41 5.54
C LEU A 302 -26.10 -62.23 5.42
N VAL A 303 -27.16 -61.66 4.87
CA VAL A 303 -28.43 -62.40 4.61
C VAL A 303 -28.22 -63.51 3.59
N LEU A 304 -27.55 -63.22 2.47
CA LEU A 304 -27.26 -64.20 1.42
C LEU A 304 -26.36 -65.33 1.94
N GLU A 305 -25.34 -65.04 2.74
CA GLU A 305 -24.45 -66.01 3.36
C GLU A 305 -25.24 -66.97 4.27
N ARG A 306 -26.17 -66.45 5.08
CA ARG A 306 -27.07 -67.28 5.90
C ARG A 306 -27.95 -68.17 5.06
N GLN A 307 -28.55 -67.65 3.99
CA GLN A 307 -29.38 -68.43 3.08
C GLN A 307 -28.60 -69.55 2.39
N ILE A 308 -27.37 -69.23 1.93
CA ILE A 308 -26.47 -70.24 1.34
C ILE A 308 -26.14 -71.32 2.36
N ALA A 309 -25.78 -70.93 3.61
CA ALA A 309 -25.51 -71.93 4.66
C ALA A 309 -26.71 -72.81 4.98
N GLU A 310 -27.93 -72.25 4.99
CA GLU A 310 -29.15 -73.04 5.18
C GLU A 310 -29.41 -74.04 4.01
N ILE A 311 -29.20 -73.60 2.77
CA ILE A 311 -29.33 -74.44 1.60
C ILE A 311 -28.32 -75.59 1.63
N LEU A 312 -27.07 -75.30 1.91
CA LEU A 312 -26.00 -76.31 2.03
C LEU A 312 -26.32 -77.35 3.14
N LYS A 313 -26.83 -76.89 4.28
CA LYS A 313 -27.25 -77.78 5.37
C LYS A 313 -28.40 -78.70 4.91
N LYS A 314 -29.41 -78.22 4.20
CA LYS A 314 -30.50 -79.02 3.67
C LYS A 314 -30.06 -80.03 2.60
N MET A 315 -29.08 -79.69 1.79
CA MET A 315 -28.52 -80.62 0.79
C MET A 315 -27.66 -81.71 1.44
N GLY A 316 -26.92 -81.45 2.54
CA GLY A 316 -26.08 -82.40 3.26
C GLY A 316 -26.89 -83.37 4.19
N THR A 317 -28.17 -83.06 4.50
CA THR A 317 -29.04 -83.93 5.31
C THR A 317 -29.89 -84.92 4.48
N ASN A 318 -29.77 -84.86 3.14
CA ASN A 318 -30.47 -85.76 2.22
C ASN A 318 -29.55 -86.86 1.63
N GLN A 319 -28.44 -87.18 2.28
CA GLN A 319 -27.66 -88.41 2.00
C GLN A 319 -27.78 -89.38 3.23
#